data_7831ae996c20c7a293132cdfa209d6e9
#
_entry.id   7831ae996c20c7a293132cdfa209d6e9
#
_cell.length_a   1.000
_cell.length_b   1.000
_cell.length_c   1.000
_cell.angle_alpha   90.00
_cell.angle_beta   90.00
_cell.angle_gamma   90.00
#
_symmetry.space_group_name_H-M   'P 1'
#
loop_
_entity.id
_entity.type
_entity.pdbx_description
1 polymer ?
#
loop_
_entity_poly.entity_id
_entity_poly.type
_entity_poly.pdbx_seq_one_letter_code
_entity_poly.pdbx_strand_id
1 'polypeptide(L)'
;KGDWLGVIIVVAILAGVAGFLSLAPKVPKVVYAPVEVTGSAVTVDGELGERSVTMSAELKRDGFVTIHQAIGEAPGPVIGQSGLLAAGSYSGLMIEATEPLLSSSGYFILLFVDDGDGVYESGIDLPVMSDGKVIKVKISL
;
A
#
# COMPACT_ATOMS: atom_id res chain seq x y z
N LYS A 1 13.77 -61.09 3.32
CA LYS A 1 14.75 -60.36 2.46
C LYS A 1 14.16 -59.37 1.48
N GLY A 2 12.83 -59.23 1.44
CA GLY A 2 12.16 -58.31 0.49
C GLY A 2 11.88 -56.88 0.96
N ASP A 3 11.85 -56.68 2.27
CA ASP A 3 11.27 -55.45 2.81
C ASP A 3 12.22 -54.25 2.85
N TRP A 4 13.51 -54.48 2.77
CA TRP A 4 14.50 -53.40 2.79
C TRP A 4 14.45 -52.50 1.55
N LEU A 5 14.22 -53.08 0.36
CA LEU A 5 14.11 -52.30 -0.88
C LEU A 5 12.88 -51.38 -0.85
N GLY A 6 11.75 -51.84 -0.26
CA GLY A 6 10.56 -51.02 -0.07
C GLY A 6 10.80 -49.85 0.89
N VAL A 7 11.52 -50.11 1.97
CA VAL A 7 11.85 -49.03 2.96
C VAL A 7 12.78 -47.99 2.37
N ILE A 8 13.77 -48.38 1.56
CA ILE A 8 14.69 -47.44 0.90
C ILE A 8 13.93 -46.55 -0.08
N ILE A 9 13.00 -47.10 -0.85
CA ILE A 9 12.20 -46.34 -1.81
C ILE A 9 11.30 -45.32 -1.10
N VAL A 10 10.66 -45.70 0.00
CA VAL A 10 9.81 -44.78 0.77
C VAL A 10 10.63 -43.66 1.40
N VAL A 11 11.80 -43.95 1.94
CA VAL A 11 12.69 -42.93 2.52
C VAL A 11 13.21 -42.01 1.45
N ALA A 12 13.55 -42.51 0.26
CA ALA A 12 14.01 -41.68 -0.87
C ALA A 12 12.90 -40.74 -1.39
N ILE A 13 11.64 -41.22 -1.44
CA ILE A 13 10.50 -40.40 -1.84
C ILE A 13 10.22 -39.31 -0.80
N LEU A 14 10.24 -39.63 0.49
CA LEU A 14 10.06 -38.64 1.55
C LEU A 14 11.15 -37.60 1.58
N ALA A 15 12.41 -38.01 1.40
CA ALA A 15 13.53 -37.07 1.30
C ALA A 15 13.43 -36.18 0.06
N GLY A 16 12.99 -36.74 -1.07
CA GLY A 16 12.78 -35.98 -2.31
C GLY A 16 11.68 -34.92 -2.17
N VAL A 17 10.55 -35.26 -1.54
CA VAL A 17 9.44 -34.31 -1.28
C VAL A 17 9.87 -33.22 -0.31
N ALA A 18 10.56 -33.55 0.76
CA ALA A 18 11.07 -32.57 1.71
C ALA A 18 12.11 -31.64 1.06
N GLY A 19 13.02 -32.18 0.22
CA GLY A 19 13.98 -31.42 -0.53
C GLY A 19 13.33 -30.46 -1.54
N PHE A 20 12.28 -30.90 -2.22
CA PHE A 20 11.53 -30.08 -3.16
C PHE A 20 10.81 -28.92 -2.46
N LEU A 21 10.20 -29.14 -1.32
CA LEU A 21 9.53 -28.08 -0.54
C LEU A 21 10.51 -27.04 0.00
N SER A 22 11.73 -27.46 0.37
CA SER A 22 12.76 -26.51 0.84
C SER A 22 13.46 -25.74 -0.30
N LEU A 23 13.39 -26.26 -1.53
CA LEU A 23 13.90 -25.60 -2.73
C LEU A 23 12.84 -24.78 -3.48
N ALA A 24 11.57 -24.79 -3.00
CA ALA A 24 10.53 -23.94 -3.58
C ALA A 24 10.99 -22.48 -3.51
N PRO A 25 10.97 -21.73 -4.64
CA PRO A 25 11.40 -20.35 -4.65
C PRO A 25 10.53 -19.55 -3.69
N LYS A 26 11.15 -18.92 -2.71
CA LYS A 26 10.46 -17.90 -1.91
C LYS A 26 10.12 -16.76 -2.86
N VAL A 27 8.83 -16.48 -3.03
CA VAL A 27 8.40 -15.28 -3.76
C VAL A 27 9.07 -14.10 -3.08
N PRO A 28 9.94 -13.33 -3.77
CA PRO A 28 10.57 -12.19 -3.15
C PRO A 28 9.47 -11.22 -2.73
N LYS A 29 9.47 -10.79 -1.47
CA LYS A 29 8.63 -9.70 -1.02
C LYS A 29 9.11 -8.45 -1.74
N VAL A 30 8.38 -8.03 -2.76
CA VAL A 30 8.71 -6.79 -3.47
C VAL A 30 8.43 -5.64 -2.51
N VAL A 31 9.49 -5.08 -1.97
CA VAL A 31 9.43 -3.84 -1.19
C VAL A 31 9.55 -2.71 -2.20
N TYR A 32 8.42 -2.08 -2.50
CA TYR A 32 8.41 -0.88 -3.32
C TYR A 32 8.98 0.28 -2.50
N ALA A 33 10.17 0.72 -2.87
CA ALA A 33 10.80 1.87 -2.24
C ALA A 33 10.03 3.15 -2.60
N PRO A 34 9.74 4.04 -1.64
CA PRO A 34 9.16 5.34 -1.93
C PRO A 34 10.03 6.14 -2.89
N VAL A 35 9.40 6.97 -3.72
CA VAL A 35 10.08 7.85 -4.65
C VAL A 35 10.16 9.27 -4.09
N GLU A 36 11.35 9.88 -4.15
CA GLU A 36 11.54 11.26 -3.74
C GLU A 36 10.91 12.23 -4.75
N VAL A 37 9.93 13.02 -4.32
CA VAL A 37 9.28 14.06 -5.10
C VAL A 37 9.18 15.31 -4.21
N THR A 38 10.29 16.02 -4.11
CA THR A 38 10.44 17.18 -3.23
C THR A 38 9.39 18.26 -3.50
N GLY A 39 8.82 18.79 -2.43
CA GLY A 39 7.79 19.84 -2.49
C GLY A 39 6.37 19.31 -2.60
N SER A 40 6.18 18.00 -2.70
CA SER A 40 4.85 17.40 -2.56
C SER A 40 4.38 17.42 -1.11
N ALA A 41 3.10 17.59 -0.88
CA ALA A 41 2.51 17.65 0.46
C ALA A 41 1.03 17.29 0.43
N VAL A 42 0.51 16.87 1.56
CA VAL A 42 -0.93 16.73 1.79
C VAL A 42 -1.28 17.16 3.21
N THR A 43 -2.38 17.86 3.35
CA THR A 43 -2.94 18.28 4.63
C THR A 43 -4.43 17.99 4.65
N VAL A 44 -4.92 17.49 5.76
CA VAL A 44 -6.35 17.25 5.96
C VAL A 44 -7.00 18.56 6.43
N ASP A 45 -8.03 19.00 5.73
CA ASP A 45 -8.71 20.26 5.96
C ASP A 45 -10.07 20.01 6.65
N GLY A 46 -10.26 20.62 7.82
CA GLY A 46 -11.55 20.71 8.46
C GLY A 46 -12.07 19.39 9.06
N GLU A 47 -13.39 19.31 9.13
CA GLU A 47 -14.07 18.17 9.74
C GLU A 47 -14.16 16.98 8.77
N LEU A 48 -14.04 15.79 9.34
CA LEU A 48 -14.20 14.55 8.60
C LEU A 48 -15.70 14.28 8.41
N GLY A 49 -16.09 13.92 7.20
CA GLY A 49 -17.42 13.41 6.92
C GLY A 49 -17.58 11.95 7.37
N GLU A 50 -18.80 11.46 7.34
CA GLU A 50 -19.10 10.06 7.69
C GLU A 50 -18.31 9.06 6.81
N ARG A 51 -18.14 9.40 5.52
CA ARG A 51 -17.46 8.57 4.53
C ARG A 51 -16.48 9.35 3.66
N SER A 52 -16.13 10.56 4.06
CA SER A 52 -15.30 11.44 3.23
C SER A 52 -14.28 12.19 4.03
N VAL A 53 -13.15 12.46 3.38
CA VAL A 53 -12.09 13.31 3.91
C VAL A 53 -11.86 14.45 2.92
N THR A 54 -11.87 15.67 3.41
CA THR A 54 -11.52 16.86 2.63
C THR A 54 -10.09 17.27 2.95
N MET A 55 -9.31 17.55 1.93
CA MET A 55 -7.88 17.82 2.08
C MET A 55 -7.37 18.80 1.03
N SER A 56 -6.20 19.36 1.30
CA SER A 56 -5.39 20.07 0.33
C SER A 56 -4.17 19.23 -0.03
N ALA A 57 -3.79 19.22 -1.30
CA ALA A 57 -2.65 18.47 -1.79
C ALA A 57 -1.82 19.29 -2.77
N GLU A 58 -0.53 19.16 -2.68
CA GLU A 58 0.44 19.68 -3.64
C GLU A 58 1.14 18.49 -4.29
N LEU A 59 0.86 18.27 -5.57
CA LEU A 59 1.48 17.19 -6.34
C LEU A 59 2.50 17.81 -7.31
N LYS A 60 3.73 17.35 -7.24
CA LYS A 60 4.78 17.75 -8.19
C LYS A 60 4.91 16.81 -9.37
N ARG A 61 4.23 15.67 -9.33
CA ARG A 61 4.06 14.71 -10.42
C ARG A 61 2.63 14.21 -10.42
N ASP A 62 2.18 13.74 -11.58
CA ASP A 62 0.87 13.10 -11.71
C ASP A 62 0.78 11.88 -10.78
N GLY A 63 -0.34 11.72 -10.12
CA GLY A 63 -0.49 10.65 -9.16
C GLY A 63 -1.84 10.62 -8.47
N PHE A 64 -1.86 10.02 -7.28
CA PHE A 64 -3.07 9.73 -6.54
C PHE A 64 -2.92 10.12 -5.07
N VAL A 65 -4.04 10.51 -4.48
CA VAL A 65 -4.18 10.61 -3.03
C VAL A 65 -5.07 9.45 -2.56
N THR A 66 -4.63 8.73 -1.55
CA THR A 66 -5.33 7.54 -1.06
C THR A 66 -5.63 7.64 0.42
N ILE A 67 -6.73 7.01 0.84
CA ILE A 67 -7.07 6.80 2.24
C ILE A 67 -6.82 5.33 2.57
N HIS A 68 -6.04 5.09 3.60
CA HIS A 68 -5.73 3.75 4.12
C HIS A 68 -6.29 3.58 5.52
N GLN A 69 -6.83 2.42 5.81
CA GLN A 69 -7.10 2.03 7.19
C GLN A 69 -5.77 1.80 7.92
N ALA A 70 -5.63 2.30 9.15
CA ALA A 70 -4.42 2.09 9.92
C ALA A 70 -4.36 0.67 10.50
N ILE A 71 -3.19 0.06 10.41
CA ILE A 71 -2.83 -1.16 11.14
C ILE A 71 -1.71 -0.77 12.10
N GLY A 72 -2.09 -0.39 13.35
CA GLY A 72 -1.15 0.22 14.28
C GLY A 72 -0.65 1.57 13.77
N GLU A 73 0.66 1.72 13.63
CA GLU A 73 1.30 2.93 13.10
C GLU A 73 1.64 2.82 11.60
N ALA A 74 1.13 1.81 10.92
CA ALA A 74 1.36 1.57 9.50
C ALA A 74 0.09 1.71 8.68
N PRO A 75 0.18 2.20 7.42
CA PRO A 75 -0.93 2.15 6.49
C PRO A 75 -1.30 0.70 6.14
N GLY A 76 -2.57 0.40 6.20
CA GLY A 76 -3.15 -0.87 5.79
C GLY A 76 -3.85 -0.80 4.43
N PRO A 77 -4.97 -1.50 4.26
CA PRO A 77 -5.71 -1.53 3.01
C PRO A 77 -6.19 -0.14 2.58
N VAL A 78 -6.22 0.10 1.26
CA VAL A 78 -6.83 1.30 0.67
C VAL A 78 -8.35 1.20 0.79
N ILE A 79 -8.95 2.23 1.35
CA ILE A 79 -10.41 2.36 1.47
C ILE A 79 -10.98 3.53 0.67
N GLY A 80 -10.13 4.33 0.05
CA GLY A 80 -10.54 5.43 -0.82
C GLY A 80 -9.38 5.95 -1.64
N GLN A 81 -9.68 6.53 -2.79
CA GLN A 81 -8.69 7.11 -3.70
C GLN A 81 -9.28 8.26 -4.52
N SER A 82 -8.43 9.17 -4.93
CA SER A 82 -8.82 10.37 -5.69
C SER A 82 -9.09 10.15 -7.18
N GLY A 83 -8.66 9.04 -7.75
CA GLY A 83 -8.42 8.97 -9.19
C GLY A 83 -7.16 9.73 -9.60
N LEU A 84 -6.81 9.74 -10.87
CA LEU A 84 -5.62 10.42 -11.37
C LEU A 84 -5.74 11.93 -11.19
N LEU A 85 -4.74 12.51 -10.53
CA LEU A 85 -4.56 13.95 -10.39
C LEU A 85 -3.30 14.37 -11.15
N ALA A 86 -3.42 15.35 -12.03
CA ALA A 86 -2.25 15.97 -12.67
C ALA A 86 -1.43 16.73 -11.62
N ALA A 87 -0.12 16.88 -11.87
CA ALA A 87 0.72 17.72 -11.03
C ALA A 87 0.10 19.12 -10.88
N GLY A 88 0.03 19.62 -9.65
CA GLY A 88 -0.61 20.90 -9.33
C GLY A 88 -1.00 21.00 -7.87
N SER A 89 -1.65 22.11 -7.55
CA SER A 89 -2.14 22.42 -6.21
C SER A 89 -3.66 22.22 -6.16
N TYR A 90 -4.11 21.50 -5.16
CA TYR A 90 -5.53 21.17 -4.93
C TYR A 90 -5.96 21.65 -3.56
N SER A 91 -7.09 22.34 -3.50
CA SER A 91 -7.73 22.72 -2.23
C SER A 91 -9.17 22.23 -2.24
N GLY A 92 -9.67 21.79 -1.08
CA GLY A 92 -11.02 21.25 -1.00
C GLY A 92 -11.21 19.94 -1.75
N LEU A 93 -10.14 19.17 -1.94
CA LEU A 93 -10.18 17.84 -2.55
C LEU A 93 -10.91 16.90 -1.61
N MET A 94 -12.07 16.40 -2.02
CA MET A 94 -12.86 15.47 -1.23
C MET A 94 -12.69 14.05 -1.79
N ILE A 95 -12.31 13.12 -0.93
CA ILE A 95 -12.18 11.70 -1.27
C ILE A 95 -13.17 10.90 -0.45
N GLU A 96 -13.98 10.09 -1.12
CA GLU A 96 -14.92 9.19 -0.47
C GLU A 96 -14.25 7.84 -0.17
N ALA A 97 -14.50 7.34 1.04
CA ALA A 97 -14.14 6.00 1.46
C ALA A 97 -15.25 5.02 1.05
N THR A 98 -14.84 3.79 0.75
CA THR A 98 -15.77 2.69 0.44
C THR A 98 -16.58 2.25 1.65
N GLU A 99 -16.09 2.57 2.84
CA GLU A 99 -16.69 2.23 4.13
C GLU A 99 -16.84 3.49 4.99
N PRO A 100 -17.80 3.50 5.94
CA PRO A 100 -17.87 4.59 6.90
C PRO A 100 -16.60 4.70 7.75
N LEU A 101 -16.19 5.93 8.02
CA LEU A 101 -15.06 6.21 8.90
C LEU A 101 -15.49 6.05 10.35
N LEU A 102 -14.76 5.24 11.11
CA LEU A 102 -15.10 4.91 12.49
C LEU A 102 -14.21 5.66 13.47
N SER A 103 -14.80 6.22 14.51
CA SER A 103 -14.07 6.92 15.58
C SER A 103 -13.13 6.01 16.39
N SER A 104 -13.36 4.69 16.34
CA SER A 104 -12.49 3.69 16.95
C SER A 104 -11.28 3.29 16.10
N SER A 105 -11.21 3.76 14.85
CA SER A 105 -10.17 3.43 13.89
C SER A 105 -9.31 4.65 13.57
N GLY A 106 -8.04 4.40 13.23
CA GLY A 106 -7.15 5.38 12.64
C GLY A 106 -7.07 5.20 11.14
N TYR A 107 -6.69 6.25 10.44
CA TYR A 107 -6.52 6.24 9.00
C TYR A 107 -5.25 6.99 8.60
N PHE A 108 -4.70 6.65 7.44
CA PHE A 108 -3.59 7.36 6.84
C PHE A 108 -3.96 7.89 5.47
N ILE A 109 -3.56 9.12 5.19
CA ILE A 109 -3.60 9.71 3.85
C ILE A 109 -2.19 9.63 3.26
N LEU A 110 -2.06 9.08 2.06
CA LEU A 110 -0.80 8.97 1.35
C LEU A 110 -0.90 9.57 -0.05
N LEU A 111 0.26 9.97 -0.59
CA LEU A 111 0.43 10.34 -1.99
C LEU A 111 1.16 9.22 -2.72
N PHE A 112 0.75 8.93 -3.95
CA PHE A 112 1.40 8.00 -4.86
C PHE A 112 1.68 8.66 -6.20
N VAL A 113 2.78 8.29 -6.84
CA VAL A 113 3.10 8.67 -8.21
C VAL A 113 2.51 7.66 -9.16
N ASP A 114 1.82 8.14 -10.21
CA ASP A 114 1.34 7.30 -11.29
C ASP A 114 2.51 6.75 -12.12
N ASP A 115 2.47 5.48 -12.49
CA ASP A 115 3.46 4.84 -13.36
C ASP A 115 3.29 5.19 -14.83
N GLY A 116 2.22 5.90 -15.18
CA GLY A 116 1.92 6.41 -16.51
C GLY A 116 0.66 5.84 -17.15
N ASP A 117 -0.06 4.94 -16.47
CA ASP A 117 -1.27 4.32 -17.00
C ASP A 117 -2.57 5.01 -16.54
N GLY A 118 -2.50 5.91 -15.57
CA GLY A 118 -3.62 6.67 -15.05
C GLY A 118 -4.56 5.90 -14.12
N VAL A 119 -4.17 4.71 -13.69
CA VAL A 119 -4.95 3.83 -12.80
C VAL A 119 -4.15 3.54 -11.56
N TYR A 120 -4.74 3.74 -10.37
CA TYR A 120 -4.06 3.39 -9.13
C TYR A 120 -3.96 1.87 -8.97
N GLU A 121 -2.74 1.39 -8.84
CA GLU A 121 -2.43 -0.01 -8.58
C GLU A 121 -1.51 -0.16 -7.36
N SER A 122 -2.07 -0.77 -6.32
CA SER A 122 -1.30 -1.04 -5.10
C SER A 122 -0.08 -1.91 -5.40
N GLY A 123 1.09 -1.43 -4.98
CA GLY A 123 2.36 -2.12 -5.19
C GLY A 123 3.02 -1.86 -6.55
N ILE A 124 2.39 -1.13 -7.44
CA ILE A 124 2.96 -0.68 -8.73
C ILE A 124 3.20 0.83 -8.66
N ASP A 125 2.18 1.61 -8.32
CA ASP A 125 2.36 3.02 -8.03
C ASP A 125 3.17 3.20 -6.75
N LEU A 126 4.12 4.13 -6.76
CA LEU A 126 5.08 4.29 -5.67
C LEU A 126 4.65 5.39 -4.71
N PRO A 127 4.72 5.14 -3.39
CA PRO A 127 4.47 6.19 -2.41
C PRO A 127 5.50 7.31 -2.52
N VAL A 128 5.03 8.54 -2.31
CA VAL A 128 5.84 9.76 -2.43
C VAL A 128 6.57 10.04 -1.12
N MET A 129 7.86 10.35 -1.24
CA MET A 129 8.66 10.98 -0.20
C MET A 129 8.91 12.45 -0.54
N SER A 130 9.04 13.29 0.47
CA SER A 130 9.61 14.62 0.37
C SER A 130 10.57 14.84 1.53
N ASP A 131 11.76 15.36 1.21
CA ASP A 131 12.83 15.58 2.19
C ASP A 131 13.19 14.31 3.02
N GLY A 132 13.23 13.17 2.34
CA GLY A 132 13.58 11.88 2.93
C GLY A 132 12.51 11.23 3.82
N LYS A 133 11.29 11.77 3.82
CA LYS A 133 10.17 11.24 4.61
C LYS A 133 8.99 10.90 3.72
N VAL A 134 8.40 9.72 3.92
CA VAL A 134 7.15 9.36 3.25
C VAL A 134 6.06 10.33 3.67
N ILE A 135 5.35 10.89 2.68
CA ILE A 135 4.20 11.77 2.93
C ILE A 135 3.03 10.90 3.37
N LYS A 136 2.77 10.93 4.66
CA LYS A 136 1.60 10.29 5.26
C LYS A 136 1.04 11.15 6.38
N VAL A 137 -0.25 11.34 6.37
CA VAL A 137 -0.96 12.08 7.43
C VAL A 137 -1.85 11.09 8.16
N LYS A 138 -1.64 10.97 9.47
CA LYS A 138 -2.51 10.15 10.32
C LYS A 138 -3.71 10.97 10.74
N ILE A 139 -4.89 10.40 10.58
CA ILE A 139 -6.14 10.97 11.07
C ILE A 139 -6.79 10.02 12.07
N SER A 140 -7.32 10.60 13.15
CA SER A 140 -8.10 9.92 14.15
C SER A 140 -9.39 10.71 14.35
N LEU A 141 -10.51 10.02 14.41
CA LEU A 141 -11.84 10.62 14.62
C LEU A 141 -12.12 10.80 16.12
#